data_8a81e1a4374df170ae63138e6028b640
#
_entry.id   8a81e1a4374df170ae63138e6028b640
#
_cell.length_a   1.000
_cell.length_b   1.000
_cell.length_c   1.000
_cell.angle_alpha   90.00
_cell.angle_beta   90.00
_cell.angle_gamma   90.00
#
_symmetry.space_group_name_H-M   'P 1'
#
loop_
_entity.id
_entity.type
_entity.pdbx_description
1 polymer ?
#
loop_
_entity_poly.entity_id
_entity_poly.type
_entity_poly.pdbx_seq_one_letter_code
_entity_poly.pdbx_strand_id
1 'polypeptide(L)'
;MKNSSHIGHAVLGALFEISLALVPALLFYYTYIHHYPRANFYMKGNVLFFVVYSAILVLFMMIYGSFSIRKYRTRELVFAFGLSCFFTDVIAYFLMCMIAKALLPPKYVILTLLAQCLIETGVFILARISADRLEPTAPALLIAAEEDAEESVRNKFDRRRTRYYIDRVVSADMPWEELCAIMHSYTTVVLMPMEKELCRRIMDDCFWHGIAIMLKPDMQDIMVNCADTVIMSDVPLCAVHTGNHDRGYLTAKRVLDIVASVCGLIICSPIFLAVAIAIKIQDAGPVFYRQKRLTLNGKPFYLTKFRSMVVNAESATGAVLAGKSDSRITKVGAFLRATRIDELPQLLNILNGDMTLVGPRPERPEFYQKYCAEYPEFAYRLRAKAGLTGYAQLYGKYNTTFADKALLDMYYIQKASFLW
;
A
#
# COMPACT_ATOMS: atom_id res chain seq x y z
N MET A 1 -25.04 -20.00 -22.95
CA MET A 1 -23.83 -19.28 -23.34
C MET A 1 -23.06 -18.59 -22.19
N LYS A 2 -23.69 -18.23 -21.05
CA LYS A 2 -22.97 -17.62 -19.89
C LYS A 2 -21.97 -18.56 -19.18
N ASN A 3 -22.23 -19.87 -19.10
CA ASN A 3 -21.36 -20.85 -18.42
C ASN A 3 -20.02 -21.13 -19.13
N SER A 4 -19.98 -21.07 -20.47
CA SER A 4 -18.72 -21.33 -21.21
C SER A 4 -17.70 -20.19 -21.08
N SER A 5 -18.16 -18.95 -20.92
CA SER A 5 -17.27 -17.82 -20.69
C SER A 5 -16.62 -17.89 -19.30
N HIS A 6 -17.34 -18.27 -18.25
CA HIS A 6 -16.80 -18.40 -16.89
C HIS A 6 -15.71 -19.48 -16.78
N ILE A 7 -15.85 -20.61 -17.48
CA ILE A 7 -14.84 -21.66 -17.51
C ILE A 7 -13.57 -21.17 -18.23
N GLY A 8 -13.72 -20.48 -19.36
CA GLY A 8 -12.59 -19.88 -20.08
C GLY A 8 -11.80 -18.89 -19.23
N HIS A 9 -12.49 -18.05 -18.44
CA HIS A 9 -11.86 -17.09 -17.53
C HIS A 9 -11.11 -17.76 -16.38
N ALA A 10 -11.67 -18.82 -15.79
CA ALA A 10 -11.01 -19.56 -14.72
C ALA A 10 -9.75 -20.27 -15.23
N VAL A 11 -9.81 -20.87 -16.41
CA VAL A 11 -8.66 -21.55 -17.04
C VAL A 11 -7.56 -20.55 -17.39
N LEU A 12 -7.91 -19.40 -17.97
CA LEU A 12 -6.92 -18.35 -18.30
C LEU A 12 -6.25 -17.77 -17.04
N GLY A 13 -7.02 -17.57 -15.97
CA GLY A 13 -6.51 -17.14 -14.67
C GLY A 13 -5.54 -18.15 -14.09
N ALA A 14 -5.89 -19.44 -14.08
CA ALA A 14 -5.04 -20.52 -13.59
C ALA A 14 -3.74 -20.66 -14.41
N LEU A 15 -3.82 -20.59 -15.74
CA LEU A 15 -2.64 -20.62 -16.61
C LEU A 15 -1.71 -19.44 -16.33
N PHE A 16 -2.26 -18.26 -16.08
CA PHE A 16 -1.50 -17.08 -15.73
C PHE A 16 -0.80 -17.26 -14.36
N GLU A 17 -1.50 -17.71 -13.33
CA GLU A 17 -0.93 -17.96 -12.00
C GLU A 17 0.20 -19.01 -12.05
N ILE A 18 0.02 -20.07 -12.83
CA ILE A 18 1.05 -21.09 -13.07
C ILE A 18 2.26 -20.48 -13.78
N SER A 19 2.04 -19.65 -14.80
CA SER A 19 3.14 -19.02 -15.54
C SER A 19 3.97 -18.09 -14.65
N LEU A 20 3.31 -17.31 -13.77
CA LEU A 20 3.97 -16.42 -12.82
C LEU A 20 4.93 -17.14 -11.87
N ALA A 21 4.63 -18.38 -11.48
CA ALA A 21 5.50 -19.16 -10.61
C ALA A 21 6.55 -19.96 -11.40
N LEU A 22 6.17 -20.54 -12.54
CA LEU A 22 6.98 -21.47 -13.28
C LEU A 22 8.09 -20.79 -14.09
N VAL A 23 7.78 -19.67 -14.77
CA VAL A 23 8.76 -19.00 -15.65
C VAL A 23 9.98 -18.50 -14.87
N PRO A 24 9.84 -17.75 -13.76
CA PRO A 24 11.00 -17.30 -12.99
C PRO A 24 11.76 -18.46 -12.34
N ALA A 25 11.07 -19.53 -11.93
CA ALA A 25 11.70 -20.71 -11.38
C ALA A 25 12.57 -21.45 -12.44
N LEU A 26 12.07 -21.57 -13.67
CA LEU A 26 12.82 -22.15 -14.77
C LEU A 26 14.04 -21.29 -15.18
N LEU A 27 13.89 -19.97 -15.20
CA LEU A 27 15.01 -19.05 -15.47
C LEU A 27 16.11 -19.18 -14.42
N PHE A 28 15.71 -19.23 -13.13
CA PHE A 28 16.69 -19.43 -12.06
C PHE A 28 17.35 -20.80 -12.15
N TYR A 29 16.57 -21.86 -12.41
CA TYR A 29 17.08 -23.22 -12.58
C TYR A 29 18.06 -23.34 -13.74
N TYR A 30 17.77 -22.67 -14.88
CA TYR A 30 18.70 -22.57 -16.00
C TYR A 30 20.04 -21.94 -15.58
N THR A 31 19.96 -20.79 -14.88
CA THR A 31 21.14 -20.10 -14.36
C THR A 31 21.93 -20.97 -13.37
N TYR A 32 21.24 -21.65 -12.48
CA TYR A 32 21.84 -22.57 -11.52
C TYR A 32 22.63 -23.69 -12.22
N ILE A 33 22.04 -24.37 -13.18
CA ILE A 33 22.66 -25.49 -13.85
C ILE A 33 23.86 -25.05 -14.69
N HIS A 34 23.75 -23.97 -15.47
CA HIS A 34 24.76 -23.60 -16.46
C HIS A 34 25.86 -22.69 -15.91
N HIS A 35 25.58 -21.86 -14.94
CA HIS A 35 26.55 -20.88 -14.46
C HIS A 35 27.16 -21.20 -13.09
N TYR A 36 26.59 -22.19 -12.36
CA TYR A 36 27.09 -22.58 -11.04
C TYR A 36 27.34 -24.08 -10.89
N PRO A 37 28.17 -24.69 -11.78
CA PRO A 37 28.39 -26.14 -11.78
C PRO A 37 28.95 -26.69 -10.46
N ARG A 38 29.67 -25.86 -9.67
CA ARG A 38 30.18 -26.24 -8.35
C ARG A 38 29.12 -26.42 -7.27
N ALA A 39 27.94 -25.82 -7.48
CA ALA A 39 26.78 -25.90 -6.55
C ALA A 39 25.78 -26.97 -7.00
N ASN A 40 25.97 -27.60 -8.18
CA ASN A 40 25.03 -28.58 -8.70
C ASN A 40 25.09 -29.88 -7.90
N PHE A 41 23.91 -30.38 -7.59
CA PHE A 41 23.73 -31.71 -7.05
C PHE A 41 23.76 -32.77 -8.17
N TYR A 42 23.83 -34.04 -7.74
CA TYR A 42 23.68 -35.14 -8.69
C TYR A 42 22.18 -35.39 -8.96
N MET A 43 21.79 -35.46 -10.23
CA MET A 43 20.46 -35.77 -10.76
C MET A 43 19.25 -35.37 -9.88
N LYS A 44 18.80 -36.25 -8.95
CA LYS A 44 17.63 -36.02 -8.09
C LYS A 44 17.78 -34.81 -7.19
N GLY A 45 18.98 -34.45 -6.79
CA GLY A 45 19.23 -33.27 -5.95
C GLY A 45 18.95 -31.94 -6.66
N ASN A 46 19.22 -31.86 -7.96
CA ASN A 46 18.90 -30.66 -8.75
C ASN A 46 17.39 -30.45 -8.89
N VAL A 47 16.65 -31.55 -9.06
CA VAL A 47 15.17 -31.49 -9.07
C VAL A 47 14.62 -31.04 -7.70
N LEU A 48 15.18 -31.60 -6.62
CA LEU A 48 14.79 -31.16 -5.26
C LEU A 48 15.07 -29.67 -5.04
N PHE A 49 16.23 -29.19 -5.49
CA PHE A 49 16.57 -27.76 -5.40
C PHE A 49 15.58 -26.89 -6.18
N PHE A 50 15.18 -27.29 -7.39
CA PHE A 50 14.14 -26.61 -8.16
C PHE A 50 12.80 -26.58 -7.46
N VAL A 51 12.35 -27.70 -6.87
CA VAL A 51 11.10 -27.77 -6.14
C VAL A 51 11.11 -26.87 -4.90
N VAL A 52 12.21 -26.89 -4.11
CA VAL A 52 12.38 -26.05 -2.92
C VAL A 52 12.39 -24.56 -3.32
N TYR A 53 13.13 -24.20 -4.37
CA TYR A 53 13.15 -22.83 -4.90
C TYR A 53 11.74 -22.37 -5.30
N SER A 54 11.01 -23.21 -6.05
CA SER A 54 9.65 -22.89 -6.50
C SER A 54 8.67 -22.75 -5.33
N ALA A 55 8.79 -23.60 -4.32
CA ALA A 55 7.96 -23.51 -3.12
C ALA A 55 8.20 -22.20 -2.33
N ILE A 56 9.47 -21.81 -2.17
CA ILE A 56 9.84 -20.54 -1.51
C ILE A 56 9.35 -19.35 -2.33
N LEU A 57 9.48 -19.40 -3.66
CA LEU A 57 9.00 -18.35 -4.55
C LEU A 57 7.48 -18.17 -4.43
N VAL A 58 6.72 -19.27 -4.53
CA VAL A 58 5.25 -19.22 -4.37
C VAL A 58 4.85 -18.70 -2.99
N LEU A 59 5.54 -19.11 -1.94
CA LEU A 59 5.31 -18.61 -0.58
C LEU A 59 5.46 -17.08 -0.53
N PHE A 60 6.56 -16.52 -1.05
CA PHE A 60 6.74 -15.07 -1.09
C PHE A 60 5.72 -14.38 -2.01
N MET A 61 5.36 -14.97 -3.14
CA MET A 61 4.33 -14.44 -4.02
C MET A 61 2.95 -14.38 -3.34
N MET A 62 2.61 -15.37 -2.49
CA MET A 62 1.39 -15.35 -1.67
C MET A 62 1.47 -14.25 -0.60
N ILE A 63 2.60 -14.13 0.09
CA ILE A 63 2.84 -13.11 1.12
C ILE A 63 2.69 -11.70 0.54
N TYR A 64 3.30 -11.42 -0.61
CA TYR A 64 3.26 -10.10 -1.25
C TYR A 64 2.03 -9.88 -2.15
N GLY A 65 1.16 -10.88 -2.31
CA GLY A 65 -0.09 -10.76 -3.07
C GLY A 65 0.10 -10.65 -4.59
N SER A 66 1.20 -11.20 -5.14
CA SER A 66 1.54 -11.12 -6.57
C SER A 66 0.50 -11.76 -7.49
N PHE A 67 -0.34 -12.68 -7.00
CA PHE A 67 -1.42 -13.32 -7.75
C PHE A 67 -2.68 -12.45 -7.91
N SER A 68 -2.78 -11.33 -7.20
CA SER A 68 -4.02 -10.53 -7.14
C SER A 68 -4.08 -9.45 -8.22
N ILE A 69 -4.10 -9.84 -9.52
CA ILE A 69 -4.07 -8.91 -10.67
C ILE A 69 -5.19 -7.89 -10.65
N ARG A 70 -6.38 -8.29 -10.21
CA ARG A 70 -7.58 -7.45 -10.20
C ARG A 70 -7.59 -6.44 -9.04
N LYS A 71 -6.87 -6.74 -7.95
CA LYS A 71 -6.86 -5.94 -6.73
C LYS A 71 -5.82 -4.82 -6.78
N TYR A 72 -4.67 -5.08 -7.40
CA TYR A 72 -3.51 -4.19 -7.40
C TYR A 72 -3.24 -3.58 -8.77
N ARG A 73 -2.54 -2.45 -8.79
CA ARG A 73 -2.05 -1.82 -10.04
C ARG A 73 -0.88 -2.62 -10.60
N THR A 74 -0.69 -2.59 -11.92
CA THR A 74 0.43 -3.30 -12.57
C THR A 74 1.78 -2.97 -11.92
N ARG A 75 2.03 -1.71 -11.55
CA ARG A 75 3.27 -1.31 -10.86
C ARG A 75 3.43 -1.95 -9.48
N GLU A 76 2.35 -2.08 -8.74
CA GLU A 76 2.34 -2.72 -7.41
C GLU A 76 2.60 -4.22 -7.55
N LEU A 77 2.01 -4.86 -8.56
CA LEU A 77 2.23 -6.28 -8.87
C LEU A 77 3.68 -6.55 -9.28
N VAL A 78 4.23 -5.73 -10.18
CA VAL A 78 5.64 -5.85 -10.62
C VAL A 78 6.59 -5.66 -9.43
N PHE A 79 6.31 -4.71 -8.54
CA PHE A 79 7.12 -4.51 -7.34
C PHE A 79 7.00 -5.68 -6.37
N ALA A 80 5.78 -6.15 -6.08
CA ALA A 80 5.53 -7.30 -5.22
C ALA A 80 6.19 -8.58 -5.73
N PHE A 81 6.11 -8.82 -7.04
CA PHE A 81 6.77 -9.92 -7.70
C PHE A 81 8.31 -9.79 -7.65
N GLY A 82 8.85 -8.63 -8.01
CA GLY A 82 10.28 -8.37 -7.95
C GLY A 82 10.85 -8.58 -6.54
N LEU A 83 10.11 -8.20 -5.51
CA LEU A 83 10.48 -8.44 -4.12
C LEU A 83 10.44 -9.93 -3.77
N SER A 84 9.45 -10.68 -4.28
CA SER A 84 9.35 -12.13 -4.12
C SER A 84 10.55 -12.85 -4.74
N CYS A 85 10.91 -12.51 -5.98
CA CYS A 85 12.08 -13.04 -6.65
C CYS A 85 13.38 -12.68 -5.92
N PHE A 86 13.53 -11.42 -5.52
CA PHE A 86 14.71 -10.94 -4.81
C PHE A 86 15.00 -11.76 -3.55
N PHE A 87 14.02 -11.94 -2.67
CA PHE A 87 14.23 -12.73 -1.45
C PHE A 87 14.48 -14.20 -1.74
N THR A 88 13.77 -14.77 -2.71
CA THR A 88 13.97 -16.16 -3.12
C THR A 88 15.37 -16.38 -3.70
N ASP A 89 15.81 -15.50 -4.59
CA ASP A 89 17.12 -15.56 -5.24
C ASP A 89 18.27 -15.39 -4.25
N VAL A 90 18.10 -14.48 -3.27
CA VAL A 90 19.08 -14.28 -2.19
C VAL A 90 19.21 -15.55 -1.33
N ILE A 91 18.10 -16.15 -0.92
CA ILE A 91 18.11 -17.39 -0.15
C ILE A 91 18.77 -18.51 -0.96
N ALA A 92 18.38 -18.67 -2.23
CA ALA A 92 18.94 -19.68 -3.12
C ALA A 92 20.45 -19.46 -3.36
N TYR A 93 20.88 -18.19 -3.52
CA TYR A 93 22.30 -17.85 -3.67
C TYR A 93 23.12 -18.27 -2.44
N PHE A 94 22.65 -17.97 -1.23
CA PHE A 94 23.35 -18.40 -0.02
C PHE A 94 23.39 -19.92 0.10
N LEU A 95 22.30 -20.63 -0.22
CA LEU A 95 22.30 -22.10 -0.27
C LEU A 95 23.32 -22.64 -1.27
N MET A 96 23.41 -22.06 -2.46
CA MET A 96 24.41 -22.42 -3.47
C MET A 96 25.84 -22.20 -2.97
N CYS A 97 26.11 -21.07 -2.30
CA CYS A 97 27.42 -20.79 -1.70
C CYS A 97 27.79 -21.81 -0.59
N MET A 98 26.80 -22.20 0.23
CA MET A 98 27.01 -23.25 1.25
C MET A 98 27.33 -24.62 0.63
N ILE A 99 26.62 -25.01 -0.43
CA ILE A 99 26.85 -26.27 -1.15
C ILE A 99 28.24 -26.27 -1.81
N ALA A 100 28.57 -25.17 -2.49
CA ALA A 100 29.86 -25.01 -3.16
C ALA A 100 31.04 -24.82 -2.21
N LYS A 101 30.79 -24.58 -0.89
CA LYS A 101 31.78 -24.20 0.14
C LYS A 101 32.67 -23.03 -0.29
N ALA A 102 32.14 -22.13 -1.10
CA ALA A 102 32.85 -20.98 -1.64
C ALA A 102 31.86 -19.84 -1.95
N LEU A 103 32.33 -18.59 -1.89
CA LEU A 103 31.56 -17.45 -2.35
C LEU A 103 31.51 -17.46 -3.89
N LEU A 104 30.32 -17.67 -4.42
CA LEU A 104 30.08 -17.70 -5.86
C LEU A 104 29.93 -16.28 -6.43
N PRO A 105 30.25 -16.03 -7.73
CA PRO A 105 30.06 -14.69 -8.31
C PRO A 105 28.57 -14.35 -8.42
N PRO A 106 28.06 -13.26 -7.77
CA PRO A 106 26.63 -12.95 -7.72
C PRO A 106 26.08 -12.41 -9.06
N LYS A 107 26.94 -12.07 -10.02
CA LYS A 107 26.57 -11.42 -11.29
C LYS A 107 25.46 -12.16 -12.07
N TYR A 108 25.49 -13.49 -12.08
CA TYR A 108 24.50 -14.27 -12.81
C TYR A 108 23.14 -14.31 -12.12
N VAL A 109 23.10 -14.33 -10.77
CA VAL A 109 21.86 -14.22 -10.01
C VAL A 109 21.24 -12.84 -10.21
N ILE A 110 22.05 -11.77 -10.18
CA ILE A 110 21.58 -10.40 -10.45
C ILE A 110 21.00 -10.30 -11.88
N LEU A 111 21.69 -10.88 -12.88
CA LEU A 111 21.20 -10.87 -14.25
C LEU A 111 19.89 -11.66 -14.39
N THR A 112 19.77 -12.79 -13.68
CA THR A 112 18.53 -13.60 -13.65
C THR A 112 17.39 -12.82 -13.02
N LEU A 113 17.61 -12.14 -11.89
CA LEU A 113 16.61 -11.31 -11.26
C LEU A 113 16.11 -10.19 -12.20
N LEU A 114 17.01 -9.54 -12.92
CA LEU A 114 16.63 -8.52 -13.91
C LEU A 114 15.81 -9.12 -15.06
N ALA A 115 16.18 -10.30 -15.55
CA ALA A 115 15.45 -11.00 -16.59
C ALA A 115 14.06 -11.45 -16.12
N GLN A 116 13.94 -11.98 -14.90
CA GLN A 116 12.68 -12.33 -14.27
C GLN A 116 11.75 -11.11 -14.19
N CYS A 117 12.22 -9.99 -13.63
CA CYS A 117 11.44 -8.76 -13.54
C CYS A 117 11.01 -8.22 -14.91
N LEU A 118 11.87 -8.30 -15.92
CA LEU A 118 11.54 -7.81 -17.27
C LEU A 118 10.45 -8.66 -17.93
N ILE A 119 10.63 -9.99 -17.92
CA ILE A 119 9.69 -10.94 -18.56
C ILE A 119 8.32 -10.84 -17.86
N GLU A 120 8.31 -10.85 -16.54
CA GLU A 120 7.05 -10.80 -15.78
C GLU A 120 6.33 -9.46 -15.90
N THR A 121 7.06 -8.36 -16.06
CA THR A 121 6.45 -7.08 -16.41
C THR A 121 5.64 -7.19 -17.70
N GLY A 122 6.18 -7.85 -18.71
CA GLY A 122 5.47 -8.15 -19.96
C GLY A 122 4.24 -9.05 -19.73
N VAL A 123 4.38 -10.09 -18.92
CA VAL A 123 3.28 -11.01 -18.57
C VAL A 123 2.15 -10.25 -17.84
N PHE A 124 2.48 -9.40 -16.85
CA PHE A 124 1.46 -8.57 -16.15
C PHE A 124 0.76 -7.59 -17.09
N ILE A 125 1.48 -6.96 -18.02
CA ILE A 125 0.86 -6.06 -19.01
C ILE A 125 -0.09 -6.83 -19.92
N LEU A 126 0.33 -7.99 -20.45
CA LEU A 126 -0.50 -8.82 -21.31
C LEU A 126 -1.73 -9.35 -20.57
N ALA A 127 -1.55 -9.83 -19.33
CA ALA A 127 -2.65 -10.30 -18.49
C ALA A 127 -3.66 -9.18 -18.21
N ARG A 128 -3.19 -7.95 -17.97
CA ARG A 128 -4.06 -6.79 -17.77
C ARG A 128 -4.86 -6.45 -19.02
N ILE A 129 -4.20 -6.40 -20.17
CA ILE A 129 -4.87 -6.14 -21.46
C ILE A 129 -5.93 -7.23 -21.75
N SER A 130 -5.59 -8.49 -21.46
CA SER A 130 -6.53 -9.62 -21.64
C SER A 130 -7.70 -9.53 -20.68
N ALA A 131 -7.45 -9.23 -19.39
CA ALA A 131 -8.49 -9.04 -18.39
C ALA A 131 -9.44 -7.88 -18.73
N ASP A 132 -8.89 -6.75 -19.19
CA ASP A 132 -9.68 -5.56 -19.58
C ASP A 132 -10.54 -5.82 -20.84
N ARG A 133 -10.10 -6.73 -21.72
CA ARG A 133 -10.89 -7.16 -22.91
C ARG A 133 -11.99 -8.13 -22.57
N LEU A 134 -11.73 -9.03 -21.63
CA LEU A 134 -12.64 -10.10 -21.26
C LEU A 134 -13.75 -9.63 -20.30
N GLU A 135 -13.42 -8.71 -19.41
CA GLU A 135 -14.37 -8.12 -18.47
C GLU A 135 -14.32 -6.58 -18.62
N PRO A 136 -15.10 -5.99 -19.54
CA PRO A 136 -15.19 -4.55 -19.67
C PRO A 136 -15.69 -3.94 -18.37
N THR A 137 -15.28 -2.70 -18.09
CA THR A 137 -15.73 -1.97 -16.90
C THR A 137 -17.25 -1.92 -16.83
N ALA A 138 -17.82 -2.38 -15.72
CA ALA A 138 -19.26 -2.42 -15.52
C ALA A 138 -19.79 -1.06 -15.03
N PRO A 139 -21.00 -0.65 -15.47
CA PRO A 139 -21.65 0.54 -14.94
C PRO A 139 -22.07 0.29 -13.49
N ALA A 140 -21.88 1.29 -12.62
CA ALA A 140 -22.34 1.29 -11.25
C ALA A 140 -23.20 2.53 -10.97
N LEU A 141 -24.25 2.32 -10.18
CA LEU A 141 -25.11 3.38 -9.67
C LEU A 141 -24.50 3.95 -8.40
N LEU A 142 -24.37 5.27 -8.27
CA LEU A 142 -23.99 5.94 -7.03
C LEU A 142 -25.22 6.52 -6.35
N ILE A 143 -25.42 6.21 -5.09
CA ILE A 143 -26.48 6.80 -4.24
C ILE A 143 -25.81 7.67 -3.17
N ALA A 144 -26.16 8.94 -3.12
CA ALA A 144 -25.61 9.92 -2.20
C ALA A 144 -26.72 10.81 -1.59
N ALA A 145 -26.54 11.26 -0.36
CA ALA A 145 -27.48 12.18 0.31
C ALA A 145 -27.34 13.63 -0.19
N GLU A 146 -26.18 14.03 -0.69
CA GLU A 146 -25.90 15.41 -1.13
C GLU A 146 -25.31 15.42 -2.56
N GLU A 147 -25.71 16.42 -3.36
CA GLU A 147 -25.21 16.63 -4.73
C GLU A 147 -23.70 16.93 -4.78
N ASP A 148 -23.15 17.58 -3.74
CA ASP A 148 -21.70 17.89 -3.65
C ASP A 148 -20.81 16.65 -3.55
N ALA A 149 -21.36 15.50 -3.16
CA ALA A 149 -20.67 14.22 -3.19
C ALA A 149 -20.38 13.74 -4.62
N GLU A 150 -21.17 14.18 -5.61
CA GLU A 150 -21.12 13.71 -7.00
C GLU A 150 -19.78 13.98 -7.66
N GLU A 151 -19.32 15.23 -7.70
CA GLU A 151 -18.09 15.59 -8.42
C GLU A 151 -16.85 15.03 -7.74
N SER A 152 -16.81 15.04 -6.42
CA SER A 152 -15.72 14.49 -5.63
C SER A 152 -15.56 12.99 -5.84
N VAL A 153 -16.67 12.25 -5.89
CA VAL A 153 -16.66 10.78 -6.05
C VAL A 153 -16.43 10.39 -7.50
N ARG A 154 -17.10 11.03 -8.44
CA ARG A 154 -16.95 10.79 -9.88
C ARG A 154 -15.50 10.95 -10.33
N ASN A 155 -14.80 12.00 -9.85
CA ASN A 155 -13.38 12.23 -10.10
C ASN A 155 -12.45 11.20 -9.41
N LYS A 156 -12.90 10.54 -8.34
CA LYS A 156 -12.15 9.49 -7.64
C LYS A 156 -12.26 8.14 -8.36
N PHE A 157 -13.39 7.84 -8.99
CA PHE A 157 -13.61 6.65 -9.82
C PHE A 157 -13.07 6.89 -11.25
N ASP A 158 -11.75 6.88 -11.41
CA ASP A 158 -11.11 6.97 -12.72
C ASP A 158 -11.38 5.69 -13.52
N ARG A 159 -12.03 5.80 -14.68
CA ARG A 159 -12.42 4.69 -15.58
C ARG A 159 -11.29 3.72 -15.90
N ARG A 160 -10.03 4.18 -15.87
CA ARG A 160 -8.85 3.36 -16.21
C ARG A 160 -8.31 2.56 -15.04
N ARG A 161 -8.87 2.71 -13.81
CA ARG A 161 -8.26 2.17 -12.58
C ARG A 161 -9.18 1.30 -11.75
N THR A 162 -10.49 1.29 -12.05
CA THR A 162 -11.48 0.53 -11.30
C THR A 162 -12.25 -0.41 -12.21
N ARG A 163 -12.70 -1.53 -11.66
CA ARG A 163 -13.56 -2.50 -12.33
C ARG A 163 -14.92 -1.88 -12.72
N TYR A 164 -15.29 -0.78 -12.05
CA TYR A 164 -16.56 -0.11 -12.18
C TYR A 164 -16.35 1.37 -12.52
N TYR A 165 -17.28 1.93 -13.27
CA TYR A 165 -17.37 3.38 -13.46
C TYR A 165 -18.76 3.84 -13.01
N ILE A 166 -18.83 5.06 -12.46
CA ILE A 166 -20.12 5.64 -12.08
C ILE A 166 -20.83 6.10 -13.35
N ASP A 167 -21.92 5.42 -13.66
CA ASP A 167 -22.77 5.72 -14.83
C ASP A 167 -23.80 6.80 -14.46
N ARG A 168 -24.49 6.62 -13.34
CA ARG A 168 -25.51 7.53 -12.85
C ARG A 168 -25.34 7.80 -11.37
N VAL A 169 -25.69 9.02 -10.95
CA VAL A 169 -25.80 9.42 -9.55
C VAL A 169 -27.25 9.72 -9.26
N VAL A 170 -27.76 9.27 -8.13
CA VAL A 170 -29.12 9.52 -7.65
C VAL A 170 -29.10 9.99 -6.21
N SER A 171 -30.07 10.85 -5.87
CA SER A 171 -30.25 11.29 -4.49
C SER A 171 -30.86 10.17 -3.65
N ALA A 172 -30.39 10.05 -2.41
CA ALA A 172 -30.96 9.16 -1.42
C ALA A 172 -32.39 9.56 -0.99
N ASP A 173 -32.78 10.82 -1.22
CA ASP A 173 -34.11 11.36 -0.86
C ASP A 173 -35.19 11.04 -1.91
N MET A 174 -34.84 10.33 -2.98
CA MET A 174 -35.75 9.92 -4.03
C MET A 174 -36.83 8.97 -3.47
N PRO A 175 -38.07 8.99 -4.03
CA PRO A 175 -39.11 8.04 -3.65
C PRO A 175 -38.63 6.59 -3.79
N TRP A 176 -38.93 5.75 -2.80
CA TRP A 176 -38.41 4.38 -2.69
C TRP A 176 -38.68 3.52 -3.95
N GLU A 177 -39.91 3.61 -4.48
CA GLU A 177 -40.28 2.81 -5.66
C GLU A 177 -39.43 3.18 -6.90
N GLU A 178 -39.18 4.45 -7.10
CA GLU A 178 -38.36 4.95 -8.20
C GLU A 178 -36.87 4.56 -7.97
N LEU A 179 -36.38 4.67 -6.75
CA LEU A 179 -35.03 4.26 -6.37
C LEU A 179 -34.81 2.76 -6.65
N CYS A 180 -35.73 1.88 -6.24
CA CYS A 180 -35.70 0.46 -6.50
C CYS A 180 -35.68 0.15 -8.02
N ALA A 181 -36.53 0.81 -8.79
CA ALA A 181 -36.59 0.59 -10.23
C ALA A 181 -35.24 0.93 -10.91
N ILE A 182 -34.57 1.99 -10.45
CA ILE A 182 -33.24 2.34 -10.97
C ILE A 182 -32.20 1.34 -10.48
N MET A 183 -32.17 0.99 -9.19
CA MET A 183 -31.19 0.06 -8.61
C MET A 183 -31.22 -1.31 -9.31
N HIS A 184 -32.38 -1.83 -9.60
CA HIS A 184 -32.55 -3.14 -10.26
C HIS A 184 -32.04 -3.16 -11.71
N SER A 185 -31.78 -2.00 -12.33
CA SER A 185 -31.16 -1.92 -13.65
C SER A 185 -29.62 -2.04 -13.62
N TYR A 186 -29.02 -2.04 -12.43
CA TYR A 186 -27.58 -2.11 -12.25
C TYR A 186 -27.16 -3.43 -11.56
N THR A 187 -25.96 -3.89 -11.87
CA THR A 187 -25.32 -5.03 -11.19
C THR A 187 -24.54 -4.65 -9.96
N THR A 188 -24.26 -3.35 -9.79
CA THR A 188 -23.45 -2.83 -8.69
C THR A 188 -23.97 -1.45 -8.28
N VAL A 189 -24.14 -1.30 -6.96
CA VAL A 189 -24.55 -0.04 -6.32
C VAL A 189 -23.47 0.42 -5.37
N VAL A 190 -23.14 1.72 -5.41
CA VAL A 190 -22.17 2.37 -4.53
C VAL A 190 -22.93 3.29 -3.60
N LEU A 191 -22.82 3.07 -2.28
CA LEU A 191 -23.46 3.86 -1.27
C LEU A 191 -22.49 4.84 -0.62
N MET A 192 -22.83 6.12 -0.65
CA MET A 192 -22.15 7.13 0.14
C MET A 192 -22.78 7.22 1.54
N PRO A 193 -22.13 7.86 2.53
CA PRO A 193 -22.70 8.01 3.85
C PRO A 193 -24.10 8.62 3.79
N MET A 194 -25.06 7.95 4.42
CA MET A 194 -26.46 8.32 4.49
C MET A 194 -27.08 7.85 5.82
N GLU A 195 -28.37 8.09 6.03
CA GLU A 195 -29.08 7.60 7.20
C GLU A 195 -28.99 6.07 7.32
N LYS A 196 -28.68 5.55 8.51
CA LYS A 196 -28.44 4.11 8.73
C LYS A 196 -29.63 3.23 8.36
N GLU A 197 -30.86 3.70 8.63
CA GLU A 197 -32.07 2.94 8.31
C GLU A 197 -32.29 2.82 6.80
N LEU A 198 -32.09 3.90 6.05
CA LEU A 198 -32.15 3.88 4.60
C LEU A 198 -31.05 3.00 4.01
N CYS A 199 -29.81 3.12 4.51
CA CYS A 199 -28.70 2.27 4.08
C CYS A 199 -29.02 0.78 4.27
N ARG A 200 -29.56 0.40 5.43
CA ARG A 200 -30.00 -0.97 5.73
C ARG A 200 -31.07 -1.45 4.74
N ARG A 201 -32.09 -0.63 4.49
CA ARG A 201 -33.17 -0.96 3.56
C ARG A 201 -32.67 -1.16 2.13
N ILE A 202 -31.73 -0.33 1.66
CA ILE A 202 -31.10 -0.49 0.36
C ILE A 202 -30.25 -1.78 0.32
N MET A 203 -29.49 -2.06 1.38
CA MET A 203 -28.68 -3.29 1.46
C MET A 203 -29.54 -4.56 1.42
N ASP A 204 -30.66 -4.56 2.15
CA ASP A 204 -31.60 -5.68 2.15
C ASP A 204 -32.19 -5.91 0.75
N ASP A 205 -32.65 -4.86 0.08
CA ASP A 205 -33.21 -4.97 -1.28
C ASP A 205 -32.13 -5.48 -2.29
N CYS A 206 -30.95 -4.90 -2.26
CA CYS A 206 -29.86 -5.35 -3.12
C CYS A 206 -29.46 -6.81 -2.86
N PHE A 207 -29.45 -7.25 -1.59
CA PHE A 207 -29.14 -8.63 -1.22
C PHE A 207 -30.14 -9.60 -1.83
N TRP A 208 -31.44 -9.31 -1.73
CA TRP A 208 -32.48 -10.15 -2.31
C TRP A 208 -32.45 -10.21 -3.84
N HIS A 209 -32.00 -9.15 -4.51
CA HIS A 209 -31.90 -9.09 -5.97
C HIS A 209 -30.52 -9.48 -6.53
N GLY A 210 -29.57 -9.87 -5.66
CA GLY A 210 -28.22 -10.28 -6.07
C GLY A 210 -27.37 -9.13 -6.64
N ILE A 211 -27.65 -7.89 -6.24
CA ILE A 211 -26.93 -6.69 -6.65
C ILE A 211 -25.71 -6.52 -5.74
N ALA A 212 -24.53 -6.36 -6.33
CA ALA A 212 -23.31 -6.12 -5.56
C ALA A 212 -23.32 -4.71 -4.93
N ILE A 213 -22.93 -4.62 -3.66
CA ILE A 213 -22.93 -3.36 -2.93
C ILE A 213 -21.49 -2.98 -2.57
N MET A 214 -21.14 -1.71 -2.81
CA MET A 214 -19.96 -1.08 -2.27
C MET A 214 -20.39 0.11 -1.42
N LEU A 215 -19.99 0.13 -0.16
CA LEU A 215 -20.31 1.25 0.73
C LEU A 215 -19.02 1.98 1.16
N LYS A 216 -19.11 3.30 1.30
CA LYS A 216 -18.07 4.08 1.96
C LYS A 216 -18.22 3.87 3.47
N PRO A 217 -17.26 3.17 4.13
CA PRO A 217 -17.38 2.89 5.56
C PRO A 217 -17.18 4.17 6.38
N ASP A 218 -17.82 4.23 7.53
CA ASP A 218 -17.46 5.14 8.60
C ASP A 218 -16.36 4.56 9.50
N MET A 219 -15.97 5.26 10.55
CA MET A 219 -14.91 4.81 11.46
C MET A 219 -15.31 3.54 12.24
N GLN A 220 -16.58 3.43 12.61
CA GLN A 220 -17.12 2.29 13.36
C GLN A 220 -17.23 1.06 12.45
N ASP A 221 -17.64 1.26 11.19
CA ASP A 221 -17.70 0.20 10.18
C ASP A 221 -16.31 -0.43 9.96
N ILE A 222 -15.25 0.40 9.92
CA ILE A 222 -13.88 -0.12 9.78
C ILE A 222 -13.49 -0.96 10.98
N MET A 223 -13.84 -0.53 12.20
CA MET A 223 -13.56 -1.28 13.43
C MET A 223 -14.25 -2.65 13.41
N VAL A 224 -15.53 -2.69 13.04
CA VAL A 224 -16.31 -3.93 12.97
C VAL A 224 -15.83 -4.84 11.83
N ASN A 225 -15.56 -4.29 10.65
CA ASN A 225 -15.05 -5.06 9.50
C ASN A 225 -13.67 -5.66 9.72
N CYS A 226 -12.90 -5.13 10.65
CA CYS A 226 -11.58 -5.63 11.02
C CYS A 226 -11.61 -6.50 12.28
N ALA A 227 -12.76 -6.65 12.92
CA ALA A 227 -12.94 -7.46 14.13
C ALA A 227 -12.87 -8.96 13.82
N ASP A 228 -12.39 -9.74 14.77
CA ASP A 228 -12.44 -11.19 14.70
C ASP A 228 -13.85 -11.68 15.07
N THR A 229 -14.38 -12.64 14.32
CA THR A 229 -15.63 -13.29 14.68
C THR A 229 -15.36 -14.39 15.71
N VAL A 230 -15.91 -14.24 16.90
CA VAL A 230 -15.84 -15.22 18.00
C VAL A 230 -17.22 -15.76 18.27
N ILE A 231 -17.37 -17.09 18.27
CA ILE A 231 -18.62 -17.74 18.63
C ILE A 231 -18.54 -18.13 20.10
N MET A 232 -19.38 -17.51 20.92
CA MET A 232 -19.54 -17.90 22.33
C MET A 232 -20.85 -18.64 22.49
N SER A 233 -20.77 -19.92 22.76
CA SER A 233 -21.93 -20.86 22.77
C SER A 233 -22.61 -20.91 21.39
N ASP A 234 -23.65 -20.15 21.17
CA ASP A 234 -24.44 -20.04 19.94
C ASP A 234 -24.58 -18.61 19.43
N VAL A 235 -23.90 -17.65 20.11
CA VAL A 235 -23.94 -16.23 19.76
C VAL A 235 -22.68 -15.80 19.03
N PRO A 236 -22.77 -15.36 17.75
CA PRO A 236 -21.65 -14.75 17.05
C PRO A 236 -21.40 -13.33 17.58
N LEU A 237 -20.16 -13.08 17.99
CA LEU A 237 -19.70 -11.79 18.51
C LEU A 237 -18.56 -11.27 17.63
N CYS A 238 -18.52 -9.94 17.45
CA CYS A 238 -17.40 -9.27 16.80
C CYS A 238 -16.43 -8.75 17.89
N ALA A 239 -15.27 -9.37 17.99
CA ALA A 239 -14.20 -8.96 18.90
C ALA A 239 -13.39 -7.81 18.24
N VAL A 240 -13.75 -6.57 18.58
CA VAL A 240 -13.08 -5.37 18.05
C VAL A 240 -11.72 -5.18 18.70
N HIS A 241 -10.68 -5.10 17.89
CA HIS A 241 -9.34 -4.84 18.38
C HIS A 241 -9.17 -3.36 18.78
N THR A 242 -8.59 -3.11 19.93
CA THR A 242 -8.34 -1.75 20.46
C THR A 242 -7.03 -1.12 19.93
N GLY A 243 -6.41 -1.72 18.90
CA GLY A 243 -5.11 -1.30 18.36
C GLY A 243 -3.91 -1.73 19.21
N ASN A 244 -4.13 -2.55 20.23
CA ASN A 244 -3.06 -3.17 21.02
C ASN A 244 -2.60 -4.44 20.30
N HIS A 245 -1.55 -4.30 19.48
CA HIS A 245 -0.93 -5.46 18.84
C HIS A 245 -0.17 -6.32 19.85
N ASP A 246 -0.05 -7.61 19.55
CA ASP A 246 0.75 -8.53 20.34
C ASP A 246 2.19 -8.03 20.53
N ARG A 247 2.74 -8.25 21.73
CA ARG A 247 4.11 -7.83 22.07
C ARG A 247 5.16 -8.44 21.13
N GLY A 248 4.93 -9.66 20.67
CA GLY A 248 5.79 -10.33 19.69
C GLY A 248 5.86 -9.54 18.37
N TYR A 249 4.71 -9.14 17.84
CA TYR A 249 4.61 -8.30 16.64
C TYR A 249 5.34 -6.97 16.83
N LEU A 250 5.08 -6.25 17.94
CA LEU A 250 5.72 -4.94 18.20
C LEU A 250 7.24 -5.04 18.32
N THR A 251 7.75 -6.11 18.95
CA THR A 251 9.19 -6.35 19.09
C THR A 251 9.83 -6.67 17.76
N ALA A 252 9.25 -7.57 16.98
CA ALA A 252 9.78 -7.95 15.69
C ALA A 252 9.70 -6.76 14.68
N LYS A 253 8.61 -5.99 14.71
CA LYS A 253 8.51 -4.72 13.95
C LYS A 253 9.62 -3.73 14.35
N ARG A 254 9.93 -3.61 15.64
CA ARG A 254 10.99 -2.74 16.13
C ARG A 254 12.36 -3.17 15.65
N VAL A 255 12.65 -4.47 15.66
CA VAL A 255 13.90 -5.02 15.12
C VAL A 255 14.02 -4.70 13.63
N LEU A 256 12.96 -4.92 12.86
CA LEU A 256 12.92 -4.60 11.43
C LEU A 256 13.12 -3.10 11.17
N ASP A 257 12.47 -2.23 11.95
CA ASP A 257 12.63 -0.77 11.87
C ASP A 257 14.10 -0.38 12.09
N ILE A 258 14.77 -0.95 13.09
CA ILE A 258 16.19 -0.66 13.39
C ILE A 258 17.09 -1.16 12.26
N VAL A 259 16.96 -2.43 11.86
CA VAL A 259 17.79 -3.03 10.81
C VAL A 259 17.66 -2.25 9.51
N ALA A 260 16.43 -2.00 9.06
CA ALA A 260 16.19 -1.27 7.81
C ALA A 260 16.70 0.17 7.88
N SER A 261 16.56 0.85 9.04
CA SER A 261 17.06 2.22 9.21
C SER A 261 18.58 2.29 9.20
N VAL A 262 19.27 1.33 9.86
CA VAL A 262 20.74 1.25 9.84
C VAL A 262 21.24 0.99 8.42
N CYS A 263 20.69 -0.02 7.75
CA CYS A 263 21.04 -0.31 6.36
C CYS A 263 20.76 0.88 5.44
N GLY A 264 19.60 1.52 5.60
CA GLY A 264 19.22 2.70 4.82
C GLY A 264 20.18 3.87 5.03
N LEU A 265 20.61 4.16 6.26
CA LEU A 265 21.57 5.21 6.56
C LEU A 265 22.95 4.91 5.97
N ILE A 266 23.42 3.66 6.04
CA ILE A 266 24.70 3.25 5.45
C ILE A 266 24.66 3.42 3.93
N ILE A 267 23.63 2.89 3.27
CA ILE A 267 23.48 2.94 1.80
C ILE A 267 23.31 4.39 1.32
N CYS A 268 22.52 5.19 2.05
CA CYS A 268 22.25 6.58 1.68
C CYS A 268 23.33 7.56 2.17
N SER A 269 24.37 7.12 2.90
CA SER A 269 25.42 8.01 3.43
C SER A 269 26.10 8.90 2.38
N PRO A 270 26.40 8.43 1.14
CA PRO A 270 26.94 9.31 0.10
C PRO A 270 25.93 10.38 -0.35
N ILE A 271 24.63 10.04 -0.36
CA ILE A 271 23.57 10.98 -0.71
C ILE A 271 23.45 12.05 0.39
N PHE A 272 23.53 11.66 1.66
CA PHE A 272 23.53 12.61 2.78
C PHE A 272 24.65 13.65 2.65
N LEU A 273 25.87 13.20 2.31
CA LEU A 273 27.02 14.08 2.11
C LEU A 273 26.79 15.03 0.93
N ALA A 274 26.36 14.50 -0.21
CA ALA A 274 26.12 15.31 -1.41
C ALA A 274 25.03 16.37 -1.18
N VAL A 275 23.91 16.00 -0.52
CA VAL A 275 22.83 16.92 -0.18
C VAL A 275 23.29 17.97 0.83
N ALA A 276 24.08 17.59 1.85
CA ALA A 276 24.61 18.52 2.82
C ALA A 276 25.50 19.59 2.16
N ILE A 277 26.36 19.16 1.24
CA ILE A 277 27.22 20.08 0.45
C ILE A 277 26.37 21.01 -0.42
N ALA A 278 25.35 20.44 -1.15
CA ALA A 278 24.49 21.24 -2.02
C ALA A 278 23.70 22.32 -1.25
N ILE A 279 23.17 21.99 -0.07
CA ILE A 279 22.46 22.95 0.78
C ILE A 279 23.43 24.04 1.29
N LYS A 280 24.64 23.65 1.68
CA LYS A 280 25.66 24.61 2.17
C LYS A 280 26.16 25.57 1.08
N ILE A 281 26.32 25.08 -0.14
CA ILE A 281 26.70 25.92 -1.30
C ILE A 281 25.59 26.90 -1.64
N GLN A 282 24.34 26.52 -1.48
CA GLN A 282 23.21 27.37 -1.89
C GLN A 282 23.02 28.60 -1.01
N ASP A 283 23.11 28.48 0.34
CA ASP A 283 22.81 29.59 1.26
C ASP A 283 23.53 29.51 2.61
N ALA A 284 24.55 28.66 2.77
CA ALA A 284 25.38 28.47 3.97
C ALA A 284 24.59 28.13 5.27
N GLY A 285 23.26 28.02 5.23
CA GLY A 285 22.42 27.78 6.40
C GLY A 285 22.48 26.32 6.93
N PRO A 286 21.66 25.97 7.93
CA PRO A 286 21.65 24.62 8.49
C PRO A 286 21.19 23.56 7.47
N VAL A 287 21.85 22.38 7.49
CA VAL A 287 21.53 21.26 6.58
C VAL A 287 20.19 20.62 6.94
N PHE A 288 19.93 20.47 8.22
CA PHE A 288 18.72 19.84 8.73
C PHE A 288 17.72 20.88 9.22
N TYR A 289 16.43 20.56 9.01
CA TYR A 289 15.29 21.26 9.55
C TYR A 289 14.57 20.36 10.53
N ARG A 290 14.20 20.86 11.68
CA ARG A 290 13.46 20.12 12.71
C ARG A 290 12.10 20.77 12.95
N GLN A 291 11.06 19.94 12.98
CA GLN A 291 9.68 20.38 13.15
C GLN A 291 8.95 19.54 14.19
N LYS A 292 8.25 20.18 15.12
CA LYS A 292 7.47 19.51 16.15
C LYS A 292 6.30 18.75 15.51
N ARG A 293 6.14 17.48 15.86
CA ARG A 293 5.11 16.57 15.39
C ARG A 293 4.58 15.70 16.55
N LEU A 294 3.45 15.01 16.30
CA LEU A 294 2.85 14.09 17.26
C LEU A 294 3.06 12.64 16.82
N THR A 295 3.31 11.75 17.78
CA THR A 295 3.42 10.29 17.60
C THR A 295 2.48 9.57 18.56
N LEU A 296 2.71 8.29 18.81
CA LEU A 296 1.90 7.43 19.68
C LEU A 296 1.47 8.15 20.98
N ASN A 297 0.18 8.04 21.30
CA ASN A 297 -0.47 8.67 22.48
C ASN A 297 -0.30 10.20 22.55
N GLY A 298 -0.12 10.86 21.41
CA GLY A 298 0.02 12.32 21.36
C GLY A 298 1.37 12.85 21.84
N LYS A 299 2.36 11.97 22.05
CA LYS A 299 3.71 12.39 22.47
C LYS A 299 4.34 13.28 21.41
N PRO A 300 4.80 14.51 21.77
CA PRO A 300 5.49 15.37 20.83
C PRO A 300 6.93 14.88 20.59
N PHE A 301 7.41 15.00 19.34
CA PHE A 301 8.80 14.75 18.96
C PHE A 301 9.23 15.72 17.86
N TYR A 302 10.54 15.80 17.58
CA TYR A 302 11.07 16.62 16.51
C TYR A 302 11.40 15.79 15.28
N LEU A 303 10.58 15.95 14.25
CA LEU A 303 10.79 15.34 12.93
C LEU A 303 11.98 16.02 12.25
N THR A 304 12.97 15.24 11.85
CA THR A 304 14.17 15.71 11.17
C THR A 304 14.06 15.52 9.66
N LYS A 305 14.32 16.57 8.87
CA LYS A 305 14.36 16.55 7.40
C LYS A 305 15.58 17.32 6.89
N PHE A 306 15.95 17.10 5.64
CA PHE A 306 16.81 18.06 4.96
C PHE A 306 16.05 19.37 4.75
N ARG A 307 16.73 20.50 4.93
CA ARG A 307 16.15 21.80 4.68
C ARG A 307 15.90 21.99 3.18
N SER A 308 14.66 22.21 2.82
CA SER A 308 14.19 22.44 1.44
C SER A 308 13.62 23.83 1.20
N MET A 309 13.58 24.68 2.25
CA MET A 309 13.10 26.06 2.20
C MET A 309 14.17 27.02 2.71
N VAL A 310 13.99 28.30 2.42
CA VAL A 310 14.85 29.39 2.94
C VAL A 310 14.86 29.40 4.46
N VAL A 311 15.92 29.96 5.05
CA VAL A 311 16.00 30.12 6.50
C VAL A 311 14.84 31.01 6.97
N ASN A 312 14.22 30.64 8.08
CA ASN A 312 13.05 31.33 8.66
C ASN A 312 11.79 31.41 7.75
N ALA A 313 11.60 30.44 6.85
CA ALA A 313 10.45 30.38 5.93
C ALA A 313 9.06 30.48 6.61
N GLU A 314 8.94 30.14 7.88
CA GLU A 314 7.69 30.16 8.65
C GLU A 314 7.57 31.38 9.60
N SER A 315 8.60 32.24 9.72
CA SER A 315 8.59 33.36 10.67
C SER A 315 7.53 34.43 10.36
N ALA A 316 7.22 34.63 9.08
CA ALA A 316 6.25 35.62 8.65
C ALA A 316 4.82 35.07 8.45
N THR A 317 4.69 33.77 8.14
CA THR A 317 3.43 33.15 7.72
C THR A 317 2.87 32.15 8.72
N GLY A 318 3.63 31.79 9.75
CA GLY A 318 3.25 30.72 10.68
C GLY A 318 3.19 29.34 10.01
N ALA A 319 2.36 28.45 10.59
CA ALA A 319 2.17 27.08 10.13
C ALA A 319 1.25 27.03 8.91
N VAL A 320 1.81 27.16 7.70
CA VAL A 320 1.05 27.08 6.43
C VAL A 320 1.51 25.87 5.64
N LEU A 321 0.54 25.15 5.02
CA LEU A 321 0.84 24.04 4.10
C LEU A 321 1.49 24.59 2.82
N ALA A 322 2.61 24.00 2.41
CA ALA A 322 3.32 24.41 1.21
C ALA A 322 2.49 24.06 -0.06
N GLY A 323 2.24 25.05 -0.90
CA GLY A 323 1.61 24.87 -2.22
C GLY A 323 2.61 24.36 -3.28
N LYS A 324 2.12 24.07 -4.49
CA LYS A 324 2.97 23.59 -5.61
C LYS A 324 4.00 24.62 -6.09
N SER A 325 3.69 25.93 -5.97
CA SER A 325 4.53 27.06 -6.40
C SER A 325 4.90 27.96 -5.22
N ASP A 326 5.29 27.39 -4.09
CA ASP A 326 5.66 28.12 -2.88
C ASP A 326 7.04 28.77 -3.05
N SER A 327 7.08 30.10 -3.04
CA SER A 327 8.30 30.91 -3.26
C SER A 327 9.38 30.69 -2.16
N ARG A 328 9.02 30.11 -1.03
CA ARG A 328 9.94 29.76 0.06
C ARG A 328 10.82 28.55 -0.26
N ILE A 329 10.45 27.74 -1.30
CA ILE A 329 11.20 26.54 -1.67
C ILE A 329 12.44 26.94 -2.46
N THR A 330 13.61 26.45 -2.02
CA THR A 330 14.88 26.70 -2.71
C THR A 330 15.01 25.81 -3.96
N LYS A 331 15.91 26.14 -4.89
CA LYS A 331 16.15 25.33 -6.11
C LYS A 331 16.56 23.89 -5.77
N VAL A 332 17.51 23.72 -4.84
CA VAL A 332 17.91 22.39 -4.32
C VAL A 332 16.73 21.75 -3.60
N GLY A 333 16.00 22.52 -2.79
CA GLY A 333 14.82 22.05 -2.07
C GLY A 333 13.71 21.52 -2.98
N ALA A 334 13.49 22.13 -4.12
CA ALA A 334 12.51 21.65 -5.12
C ALA A 334 12.88 20.23 -5.62
N PHE A 335 14.13 19.99 -5.94
CA PHE A 335 14.63 18.66 -6.32
C PHE A 335 14.49 17.65 -5.18
N LEU A 336 14.91 18.01 -3.96
CA LEU A 336 14.83 17.15 -2.78
C LEU A 336 13.37 16.72 -2.50
N ARG A 337 12.42 17.65 -2.59
CA ARG A 337 10.98 17.38 -2.39
C ARG A 337 10.38 16.53 -3.52
N ALA A 338 10.77 16.78 -4.77
CA ALA A 338 10.31 15.99 -5.91
C ALA A 338 10.76 14.52 -5.83
N THR A 339 11.97 14.29 -5.30
CA THR A 339 12.57 12.95 -5.13
C THR A 339 12.31 12.32 -3.77
N ARG A 340 11.69 13.05 -2.82
CA ARG A 340 11.51 12.64 -1.43
C ARG A 340 12.82 12.41 -0.65
N ILE A 341 13.96 12.84 -1.17
CA ILE A 341 15.25 12.75 -0.50
C ILE A 341 15.26 13.60 0.78
N ASP A 342 14.49 14.70 0.82
CA ASP A 342 14.33 15.54 2.01
C ASP A 342 13.80 14.78 3.24
N GLU A 343 13.15 13.64 3.07
CA GLU A 343 12.59 12.82 4.15
C GLU A 343 13.56 11.74 4.68
N LEU A 344 14.70 11.46 4.00
CA LEU A 344 15.68 10.45 4.43
C LEU A 344 16.20 10.62 5.87
N PRO A 345 16.41 11.85 6.41
CA PRO A 345 16.86 12.03 7.80
C PRO A 345 15.87 11.52 8.85
N GLN A 346 14.60 11.22 8.49
CA GLN A 346 13.63 10.60 9.38
C GLN A 346 14.05 9.18 9.80
N LEU A 347 14.95 8.52 9.06
CA LEU A 347 15.57 7.26 9.50
C LEU A 347 16.22 7.39 10.89
N LEU A 348 16.75 8.56 11.22
CA LEU A 348 17.29 8.86 12.57
C LEU A 348 16.16 8.90 13.61
N ASN A 349 14.97 9.44 13.28
CA ASN A 349 13.83 9.42 14.17
C ASN A 349 13.30 7.99 14.40
N ILE A 350 13.42 7.12 13.39
CA ILE A 350 13.05 5.70 13.54
C ILE A 350 14.04 5.01 14.48
N LEU A 351 15.34 5.22 14.34
CA LEU A 351 16.36 4.68 15.24
C LEU A 351 16.16 5.13 16.69
N ASN A 352 15.83 6.41 16.89
CA ASN A 352 15.54 6.96 18.23
C ASN A 352 14.25 6.39 18.84
N GLY A 353 13.37 5.76 18.01
CA GLY A 353 12.12 5.19 18.47
C GLY A 353 10.92 6.14 18.46
N ASP A 354 11.09 7.37 17.98
CA ASP A 354 9.99 8.33 17.81
C ASP A 354 9.04 7.94 16.70
N MET A 355 9.59 7.28 15.65
CA MET A 355 8.87 6.84 14.46
C MET A 355 9.07 5.35 14.17
N THR A 356 8.33 4.87 13.20
CA THR A 356 8.42 3.54 12.59
C THR A 356 8.49 3.69 11.05
N LEU A 357 8.88 2.64 10.33
CA LEU A 357 8.85 2.66 8.85
C LEU A 357 7.44 2.84 8.32
N VAL A 358 6.50 2.02 8.81
CA VAL A 358 5.11 2.03 8.35
C VAL A 358 4.18 2.42 9.51
N GLY A 359 3.41 3.49 9.32
CA GLY A 359 2.48 4.01 10.31
C GLY A 359 1.78 5.28 9.81
N PRO A 360 0.84 5.85 10.58
CA PRO A 360 0.20 7.12 10.25
C PRO A 360 1.22 8.25 10.10
N ARG A 361 1.02 9.10 9.07
CA ARG A 361 1.92 10.26 8.88
C ARG A 361 1.83 11.23 10.07
N PRO A 362 2.95 11.64 10.70
CA PRO A 362 2.91 12.54 11.84
C PRO A 362 2.40 13.93 11.46
N GLU A 363 1.43 14.43 12.19
CA GLU A 363 0.86 15.76 11.99
C GLU A 363 1.45 16.79 12.96
N ARG A 364 1.37 18.07 12.57
CA ARG A 364 1.72 19.22 13.44
C ARG A 364 0.64 19.36 14.53
N PRO A 365 1.00 19.72 15.77
CA PRO A 365 0.03 19.93 16.85
C PRO A 365 -1.11 20.89 16.47
N GLU A 366 -0.78 21.97 15.74
CA GLU A 366 -1.76 22.99 15.34
C GLU A 366 -2.81 22.43 14.37
N PHE A 367 -2.37 21.65 13.37
CA PHE A 367 -3.28 21.01 12.42
C PHE A 367 -4.05 19.86 13.04
N TYR A 368 -3.42 19.11 13.94
CA TYR A 368 -4.08 18.04 14.67
C TYR A 368 -5.25 18.57 15.49
N GLN A 369 -5.04 19.67 16.24
CA GLN A 369 -6.11 20.30 17.01
C GLN A 369 -7.28 20.76 16.14
N LYS A 370 -6.96 21.42 15.00
CA LYS A 370 -7.98 21.85 14.04
C LYS A 370 -8.78 20.66 13.49
N TYR A 371 -8.10 19.58 13.05
CA TYR A 371 -8.76 18.42 12.48
C TYR A 371 -9.60 17.65 13.51
N CYS A 372 -9.16 17.55 14.76
CA CYS A 372 -9.94 16.94 15.84
C CYS A 372 -11.17 17.77 16.23
N ALA A 373 -11.13 19.10 16.07
CA ALA A 373 -12.30 19.95 16.30
C ALA A 373 -13.40 19.74 15.24
N GLU A 374 -13.01 19.47 13.99
CA GLU A 374 -13.93 19.21 12.88
C GLU A 374 -14.35 17.71 12.83
N TYR A 375 -13.45 16.79 13.20
CA TYR A 375 -13.64 15.34 13.15
C TYR A 375 -12.93 14.67 14.34
N PRO A 376 -13.61 14.45 15.46
CA PRO A 376 -13.00 13.94 16.70
C PRO A 376 -12.29 12.61 16.55
N GLU A 377 -12.76 11.72 15.67
CA GLU A 377 -12.19 10.40 15.38
C GLU A 377 -10.80 10.49 14.73
N PHE A 378 -10.42 11.68 14.24
CA PHE A 378 -9.06 11.92 13.78
C PHE A 378 -8.00 11.62 14.85
N ALA A 379 -8.39 11.70 16.14
CA ALA A 379 -7.53 11.37 17.27
C ALA A 379 -7.11 9.90 17.31
N TYR A 380 -7.89 8.98 16.75
CA TYR A 380 -7.60 7.55 16.79
C TYR A 380 -6.29 7.16 16.08
N ARG A 381 -5.84 7.96 15.13
CA ARG A 381 -4.55 7.76 14.46
C ARG A 381 -3.33 7.78 15.39
N LEU A 382 -3.45 8.42 16.56
CA LEU A 382 -2.41 8.43 17.60
C LEU A 382 -2.35 7.14 18.44
N ARG A 383 -3.19 6.15 18.15
CA ARG A 383 -3.07 4.80 18.73
C ARG A 383 -1.94 3.99 18.10
N ALA A 384 -1.35 4.46 17.01
CA ALA A 384 -0.16 3.87 16.42
C ALA A 384 1.01 4.86 16.40
N LYS A 385 2.23 4.33 16.35
CA LYS A 385 3.45 5.13 16.20
C LYS A 385 3.48 5.78 14.82
N ALA A 386 3.91 7.03 14.75
CA ALA A 386 4.06 7.77 13.50
C ALA A 386 5.00 7.06 12.52
N GLY A 387 4.62 6.99 11.24
CA GLY A 387 5.36 6.31 10.18
C GLY A 387 6.07 7.24 9.20
N LEU A 388 7.16 6.75 8.62
CA LEU A 388 7.79 7.37 7.45
C LEU A 388 6.89 7.22 6.23
N THR A 389 6.29 6.06 6.05
CA THR A 389 5.24 5.79 5.07
C THR A 389 3.99 5.23 5.78
N GLY A 390 2.84 5.22 5.10
CA GLY A 390 1.60 4.70 5.66
C GLY A 390 0.49 4.62 4.61
N TYR A 391 -0.63 3.98 4.98
CA TYR A 391 -1.77 3.76 4.09
C TYR A 391 -2.30 5.05 3.49
N ALA A 392 -2.48 6.10 4.30
CA ALA A 392 -2.93 7.39 3.82
C ALA A 392 -1.97 8.05 2.82
N GLN A 393 -0.66 7.71 2.87
CA GLN A 393 0.34 8.21 1.92
C GLN A 393 0.38 7.39 0.63
N LEU A 394 0.12 6.07 0.69
CA LEU A 394 0.13 5.16 -0.45
C LEU A 394 -1.15 5.26 -1.28
N TYR A 395 -2.29 5.25 -0.62
CA TYR A 395 -3.61 5.24 -1.27
C TYR A 395 -4.23 6.62 -1.40
N GLY A 396 -3.85 7.57 -0.54
CA GLY A 396 -4.28 8.95 -0.61
C GLY A 396 -3.74 9.68 -1.84
N LYS A 397 -4.55 10.62 -2.36
CA LYS A 397 -4.17 11.56 -3.40
C LYS A 397 -4.00 12.96 -2.78
N TYR A 398 -3.56 13.92 -3.58
CA TYR A 398 -3.40 15.30 -3.13
C TYR A 398 -4.72 15.91 -2.58
N ASN A 399 -5.86 15.54 -3.16
CA ASN A 399 -7.20 15.99 -2.78
C ASN A 399 -7.91 15.08 -1.75
N THR A 400 -7.21 14.13 -1.12
CA THR A 400 -7.77 13.28 -0.07
C THR A 400 -8.02 14.11 1.18
N THR A 401 -9.27 14.12 1.68
CA THR A 401 -9.67 14.86 2.87
C THR A 401 -8.95 14.32 4.12
N PHE A 402 -8.90 15.12 5.18
CA PHE A 402 -8.32 14.65 6.45
C PHE A 402 -9.14 13.52 7.06
N ALA A 403 -10.48 13.52 6.88
CA ALA A 403 -11.36 12.43 7.30
C ALA A 403 -11.05 11.12 6.54
N ASP A 404 -10.92 11.16 5.20
CA ASP A 404 -10.53 9.97 4.41
C ASP A 404 -9.13 9.47 4.80
N LYS A 405 -8.19 10.38 5.15
CA LYS A 405 -6.87 9.98 5.69
C LYS A 405 -6.99 9.26 7.03
N ALA A 406 -7.86 9.75 7.92
CA ALA A 406 -8.12 9.11 9.21
C ALA A 406 -8.69 7.70 9.05
N LEU A 407 -9.61 7.49 8.09
CA LEU A 407 -10.15 6.17 7.77
C LEU A 407 -9.07 5.22 7.28
N LEU A 408 -8.19 5.68 6.37
CA LEU A 408 -7.05 4.87 5.88
C LEU A 408 -6.05 4.55 6.99
N ASP A 409 -5.75 5.49 7.88
CA ASP A 409 -4.89 5.27 9.04
C ASP A 409 -5.53 4.29 10.03
N MET A 410 -6.86 4.37 10.23
CA MET A 410 -7.59 3.41 11.06
C MET A 410 -7.55 1.99 10.49
N TYR A 411 -7.71 1.87 9.17
CA TYR A 411 -7.60 0.58 8.49
C TYR A 411 -6.22 -0.06 8.72
N TYR A 412 -5.16 0.76 8.65
CA TYR A 412 -3.81 0.31 9.01
C TYR A 412 -3.73 -0.12 10.48
N ILE A 413 -4.25 0.67 11.42
CA ILE A 413 -4.19 0.38 12.87
C ILE A 413 -4.87 -0.95 13.20
N GLN A 414 -5.99 -1.24 12.55
CA GLN A 414 -6.76 -2.46 12.80
C GLN A 414 -6.15 -3.70 12.13
N LYS A 415 -5.56 -3.58 10.95
CA LYS A 415 -5.04 -4.70 10.16
C LYS A 415 -3.51 -4.82 10.16
N ALA A 416 -2.79 -4.02 10.94
CA ALA A 416 -1.34 -4.08 10.95
C ALA A 416 -0.83 -5.47 11.35
N SER A 417 -0.13 -6.10 10.43
CA SER A 417 0.52 -7.40 10.59
C SER A 417 1.83 -7.41 9.80
N PHE A 418 2.66 -8.44 9.94
CA PHE A 418 3.89 -8.59 9.14
C PHE A 418 3.62 -8.80 7.65
N LEU A 419 2.43 -9.26 7.30
CA LEU A 419 2.01 -9.54 5.93
C LEU A 419 1.36 -8.33 5.25
N TRP A 420 1.24 -7.21 5.98
CA TRP A 420 0.59 -5.98 5.51
C TRP A 420 1.51 -4.78 5.61
#